data_90490371849a2e455e2c81bfbdfe5e03
#
_entry.id   90490371849a2e455e2c81bfbdfe5e03
#
_cell.length_a   1.000
_cell.length_b   1.000
_cell.length_c   1.000
_cell.angle_alpha   90.00
_cell.angle_beta   90.00
_cell.angle_gamma   90.00
#
_symmetry.space_group_name_H-M   'P 1'
#
loop_
_entity.id
_entity.type
_entity.pdbx_description
1 polymer ?
#
loop_
_entity_poly.entity_id
_entity_poly.type
_entity_poly.pdbx_seq_one_letter_code
_entity_poly.pdbx_strand_id
1 'polypeptide(L)'
;EIMPAILSGNKEALASVRRMDDEVDILYAQILEYMGQISKGSLTEEQTQEFLHLMEALTDLENIGDIIETNLVDSGYSRIEQSVSISVPTQKVLTGFHKLLKRALSGAVQAVSQDNREVASMVIDMKDEITAMANSAAVHQAARLVAEEPNRIPAYTIEIDIIEKQKRIYYFAKRMAKSVMPVDEQIELDSPVQVGV
;
A
#
# COMPACT_ATOMS: atom_id res chain seq x y z
N GLU A 1 4.60 10.93 3.83
CA GLU A 1 3.99 12.16 4.39
C GLU A 1 2.65 11.89 5.08
N ILE A 2 1.83 10.97 4.57
CA ILE A 2 0.47 10.72 5.11
C ILE A 2 0.46 10.33 6.60
N MET A 3 1.31 9.40 7.05
CA MET A 3 1.26 8.95 8.45
C MET A 3 1.61 10.06 9.47
N PRO A 4 2.65 10.88 9.28
CA PRO A 4 2.88 12.05 10.12
C PRO A 4 1.69 13.02 10.12
N ALA A 5 1.03 13.27 8.99
CA ALA A 5 -0.14 14.13 8.88
C ALA A 5 -1.32 13.58 9.70
N ILE A 6 -1.62 12.28 9.59
CA ILE A 6 -2.65 11.60 10.37
C ILE A 6 -2.32 11.70 11.87
N LEU A 7 -1.10 11.37 12.28
CA LEU A 7 -0.73 11.31 13.70
C LEU A 7 -0.68 12.69 14.38
N SER A 8 -0.27 13.72 13.66
CA SER A 8 -0.27 15.09 14.19
C SER A 8 -1.66 15.73 14.21
N GLY A 9 -2.60 15.24 13.40
CA GLY A 9 -3.91 15.88 13.19
C GLY A 9 -3.81 17.22 12.47
N ASN A 10 -2.81 17.40 11.63
CA ASN A 10 -2.61 18.63 10.88
C ASN A 10 -3.42 18.59 9.58
N LYS A 11 -4.49 19.40 9.52
CA LYS A 11 -5.40 19.50 8.37
C LYS A 11 -4.72 20.01 7.11
N GLU A 12 -3.78 20.93 7.24
CA GLU A 12 -3.02 21.47 6.10
C GLU A 12 -2.10 20.42 5.52
N ALA A 13 -1.48 19.58 6.35
CA ALA A 13 -0.65 18.47 5.90
C ALA A 13 -1.49 17.40 5.21
N LEU A 14 -2.69 17.07 5.71
CA LEU A 14 -3.63 16.15 5.05
C LEU A 14 -4.07 16.70 3.69
N ALA A 15 -4.45 17.99 3.64
CA ALA A 15 -4.82 18.65 2.39
C ALA A 15 -3.64 18.72 1.40
N SER A 16 -2.40 18.83 1.89
CA SER A 16 -1.21 18.77 1.03
C SER A 16 -1.01 17.39 0.42
N VAL A 17 -1.20 16.33 1.22
CA VAL A 17 -1.13 14.95 0.70
C VAL A 17 -2.20 14.71 -0.38
N ARG A 18 -3.43 15.16 -0.16
CA ARG A 18 -4.51 15.07 -1.16
C ARG A 18 -4.14 15.75 -2.47
N ARG A 19 -3.56 16.96 -2.44
CA ARG A 19 -3.13 17.66 -3.66
C ARG A 19 -1.94 17.02 -4.39
N MET A 20 -1.14 16.19 -3.72
CA MET A 20 -0.05 15.46 -4.38
C MET A 20 -0.58 14.43 -5.37
N ASP A 21 -1.82 13.99 -5.22
CA ASP A 21 -2.46 13.05 -6.11
C ASP A 21 -2.73 13.66 -7.49
N ASP A 22 -3.03 14.95 -7.57
CA ASP A 22 -3.14 15.68 -8.86
C ASP A 22 -1.89 15.51 -9.75
N GLU A 23 -0.70 15.44 -9.14
CA GLU A 23 0.56 15.20 -9.87
C GLU A 23 0.69 13.72 -10.29
N VAL A 24 0.21 12.80 -9.48
CA VAL A 24 0.18 11.35 -9.79
C VAL A 24 -0.76 11.10 -10.95
N ASP A 25 -1.97 11.66 -10.94
CA ASP A 25 -2.95 11.58 -12.02
C ASP A 25 -2.40 12.08 -13.36
N ILE A 26 -1.73 13.22 -13.33
CA ILE A 26 -1.09 13.78 -14.54
C ILE A 26 -0.03 12.82 -15.10
N LEU A 27 0.82 12.27 -14.24
CA LEU A 27 1.85 11.32 -14.66
C LEU A 27 1.23 10.01 -15.18
N TYR A 28 0.21 9.51 -14.50
CA TYR A 28 -0.55 8.34 -14.92
C TYR A 28 -1.13 8.51 -16.32
N ALA A 29 -1.82 9.62 -16.58
CA ALA A 29 -2.37 9.95 -17.89
C ALA A 29 -1.29 10.03 -18.97
N GLN A 30 -0.14 10.65 -18.69
CA GLN A 30 0.98 10.76 -19.63
C GLN A 30 1.60 9.38 -19.95
N ILE A 31 1.75 8.52 -18.95
CA ILE A 31 2.26 7.16 -19.16
C ILE A 31 1.27 6.34 -19.98
N LEU A 32 -0.04 6.44 -19.69
CA LEU A 32 -1.08 5.76 -20.48
C LEU A 32 -1.06 6.20 -21.95
N GLU A 33 -0.92 7.50 -22.21
CA GLU A 33 -0.82 8.02 -23.57
C GLU A 33 0.41 7.44 -24.28
N TYR A 34 1.56 7.41 -23.61
CA TYR A 34 2.80 6.84 -24.14
C TYR A 34 2.66 5.33 -24.42
N MET A 35 2.10 4.57 -23.49
CA MET A 35 1.82 3.16 -23.66
C MET A 35 0.84 2.90 -24.82
N GLY A 36 -0.17 3.77 -24.97
CA GLY A 36 -1.09 3.74 -26.11
C GLY A 36 -0.41 4.02 -27.46
N GLN A 37 0.71 4.76 -27.50
CA GLN A 37 1.50 4.93 -28.71
C GLN A 37 2.33 3.67 -29.02
N ILE A 38 2.94 3.07 -28.01
CA ILE A 38 3.69 1.80 -28.15
C ILE A 38 2.79 0.69 -28.70
N SER A 39 1.57 0.56 -28.20
CA SER A 39 0.60 -0.48 -28.60
C SER A 39 0.18 -0.42 -30.08
N LYS A 40 0.39 0.71 -30.76
CA LYS A 40 0.11 0.86 -32.21
C LYS A 40 1.18 0.22 -33.09
N GLY A 41 2.35 -0.10 -32.54
CA GLY A 41 3.42 -0.82 -33.21
C GLY A 41 3.18 -2.31 -33.31
N SER A 42 4.01 -3.00 -34.10
CA SER A 42 4.02 -4.47 -34.11
C SER A 42 4.93 -4.95 -32.96
N LEU A 43 4.34 -5.33 -31.86
CA LEU A 43 5.06 -5.90 -30.73
C LEU A 43 5.31 -7.39 -30.96
N THR A 44 6.47 -7.87 -30.54
CA THR A 44 6.73 -9.30 -30.40
C THR A 44 5.91 -9.88 -29.23
N GLU A 45 5.85 -11.19 -29.11
CA GLU A 45 5.16 -11.84 -27.99
C GLU A 45 5.77 -11.43 -26.65
N GLU A 46 7.10 -11.40 -26.55
CA GLU A 46 7.83 -10.97 -25.35
C GLU A 46 7.54 -9.49 -25.01
N GLN A 47 7.59 -8.59 -25.99
CA GLN A 47 7.23 -7.18 -25.80
C GLN A 47 5.77 -6.99 -25.40
N THR A 48 4.87 -7.85 -25.88
CA THR A 48 3.46 -7.82 -25.49
C THR A 48 3.28 -8.21 -24.03
N GLN A 49 4.00 -9.22 -23.55
CA GLN A 49 3.99 -9.59 -22.13
C GLN A 49 4.54 -8.48 -21.25
N GLU A 50 5.69 -7.91 -21.60
CA GLU A 50 6.27 -6.78 -20.89
C GLU A 50 5.32 -5.58 -20.84
N PHE A 51 4.67 -5.26 -21.96
CA PHE A 51 3.65 -4.20 -22.03
C PHE A 51 2.50 -4.46 -21.06
N LEU A 52 1.98 -5.68 -20.99
CA LEU A 52 0.90 -6.03 -20.07
C LEU A 52 1.33 -5.91 -18.60
N HIS A 53 2.53 -6.38 -18.26
CA HIS A 53 3.07 -6.25 -16.91
C HIS A 53 3.24 -4.78 -16.49
N LEU A 54 3.72 -3.92 -17.39
CA LEU A 54 3.84 -2.48 -17.11
C LEU A 54 2.47 -1.82 -16.92
N MET A 55 1.46 -2.21 -17.71
CA MET A 55 0.09 -1.71 -17.55
C MET A 55 -0.54 -2.14 -16.22
N GLU A 56 -0.30 -3.38 -15.79
CA GLU A 56 -0.74 -3.85 -14.47
C GLU A 56 -0.05 -3.08 -13.34
N ALA A 57 1.28 -2.91 -13.41
CA ALA A 57 2.03 -2.16 -12.41
C ALA A 57 1.58 -0.69 -12.33
N LEU A 58 1.29 -0.07 -13.48
CA LEU A 58 0.76 1.29 -13.53
C LEU A 58 -0.61 1.41 -12.85
N THR A 59 -1.51 0.46 -13.12
CA THR A 59 -2.82 0.38 -12.46
C THR A 59 -2.68 0.17 -10.95
N ASP A 60 -1.71 -0.62 -10.51
CA ASP A 60 -1.46 -0.84 -9.09
C ASP A 60 -0.91 0.41 -8.38
N LEU A 61 -0.08 1.20 -9.04
CA LEU A 61 0.38 2.49 -8.52
C LEU A 61 -0.77 3.47 -8.34
N GLU A 62 -1.68 3.55 -9.30
CA GLU A 62 -2.90 4.36 -9.22
C GLU A 62 -3.77 3.92 -8.03
N ASN A 63 -4.05 2.62 -7.90
CA ASN A 63 -4.78 2.10 -6.74
C ASN A 63 -4.13 2.44 -5.39
N ILE A 64 -2.80 2.52 -5.33
CA ILE A 64 -2.07 2.95 -4.13
C ILE A 64 -2.26 4.44 -3.88
N GLY A 65 -2.21 5.29 -4.92
CA GLY A 65 -2.51 6.72 -4.87
C GLY A 65 -3.90 6.96 -4.29
N ASP A 66 -4.92 6.35 -4.87
CA ASP A 66 -6.31 6.41 -4.43
C ASP A 66 -6.49 6.06 -2.95
N ILE A 67 -5.82 5.00 -2.48
CA ILE A 67 -5.89 4.62 -1.06
C ILE A 67 -5.28 5.70 -0.18
N ILE A 68 -4.21 6.34 -0.59
CA ILE A 68 -3.55 7.38 0.19
C ILE A 68 -4.40 8.66 0.18
N GLU A 69 -4.78 9.13 -1.01
CA GLU A 69 -5.49 10.40 -1.24
C GLU A 69 -6.89 10.38 -0.62
N THR A 70 -7.66 9.35 -0.91
CA THR A 70 -9.05 9.24 -0.45
C THR A 70 -9.10 8.60 0.93
N ASN A 71 -8.67 7.34 1.07
CA ASN A 71 -9.00 6.58 2.27
C ASN A 71 -8.17 6.99 3.49
N LEU A 72 -6.84 7.11 3.37
CA LEU A 72 -5.99 7.45 4.52
C LEU A 72 -6.14 8.93 4.92
N VAL A 73 -6.32 9.83 3.95
CA VAL A 73 -6.61 11.24 4.24
C VAL A 73 -7.95 11.36 4.96
N ASP A 74 -8.99 10.66 4.52
CA ASP A 74 -10.31 10.68 5.18
C ASP A 74 -10.27 10.08 6.59
N SER A 75 -9.48 9.00 6.82
CA SER A 75 -9.23 8.49 8.18
C SER A 75 -8.56 9.54 9.06
N GLY A 76 -7.64 10.35 8.49
CA GLY A 76 -7.03 11.49 9.18
C GLY A 76 -8.03 12.58 9.56
N TYR A 77 -8.92 12.98 8.65
CA TYR A 77 -9.98 13.95 8.94
C TYR A 77 -10.98 13.41 9.96
N SER A 78 -11.44 12.15 9.82
CA SER A 78 -12.34 11.49 10.75
C SER A 78 -11.77 11.47 12.17
N ARG A 79 -10.47 11.24 12.32
CA ARG A 79 -9.77 11.32 13.59
C ARG A 79 -9.89 12.70 14.24
N ILE A 80 -9.71 13.76 13.45
CA ILE A 80 -9.78 15.15 13.93
C ILE A 80 -11.21 15.51 14.32
N GLU A 81 -12.17 15.20 13.45
CA GLU A 81 -13.60 15.51 13.65
C GLU A 81 -14.17 14.83 14.90
N GLN A 82 -13.80 13.57 15.12
CA GLN A 82 -14.26 12.80 16.28
C GLN A 82 -13.39 13.03 17.53
N SER A 83 -12.41 13.95 17.46
CA SER A 83 -11.48 14.24 18.56
C SER A 83 -10.79 12.98 19.12
N VAL A 84 -10.44 12.05 18.23
CA VAL A 84 -9.77 10.81 18.59
C VAL A 84 -8.29 11.05 18.86
N SER A 85 -7.84 10.64 20.04
CA SER A 85 -6.45 10.66 20.46
C SER A 85 -5.82 9.28 20.23
N ILE A 86 -4.78 9.21 19.42
CA ILE A 86 -4.02 7.96 19.20
C ILE A 86 -2.92 7.86 20.26
N SER A 87 -2.94 6.80 21.05
CA SER A 87 -1.95 6.59 22.12
C SER A 87 -0.53 6.40 21.59
N VAL A 88 0.47 6.75 22.39
CA VAL A 88 1.89 6.57 22.02
C VAL A 88 2.23 5.14 21.61
N PRO A 89 1.76 4.07 22.27
CA PRO A 89 1.96 2.71 21.80
C PRO A 89 1.37 2.46 20.41
N THR A 90 0.12 2.90 20.15
CA THR A 90 -0.52 2.77 18.85
C THR A 90 0.21 3.57 17.76
N GLN A 91 0.67 4.80 18.07
CA GLN A 91 1.49 5.58 17.12
C GLN A 91 2.75 4.82 16.69
N LYS A 92 3.41 4.12 17.63
CA LYS A 92 4.60 3.30 17.32
C LYS A 92 4.25 2.15 16.38
N VAL A 93 3.13 1.47 16.61
CA VAL A 93 2.65 0.37 15.75
C VAL A 93 2.38 0.88 14.34
N LEU A 94 1.56 1.93 14.20
CA LEU A 94 1.19 2.50 12.90
C LEU A 94 2.42 3.03 12.14
N THR A 95 3.34 3.70 12.84
CA THR A 95 4.57 4.22 12.23
C THR A 95 5.52 3.10 11.81
N GLY A 96 5.63 2.04 12.61
CA GLY A 96 6.42 0.85 12.28
C GLY A 96 5.90 0.18 11.01
N PHE A 97 4.59 -0.04 10.94
CA PHE A 97 3.94 -0.62 9.78
C PHE A 97 4.13 0.26 8.52
N HIS A 98 3.93 1.57 8.65
CA HIS A 98 4.15 2.51 7.55
C HIS A 98 5.59 2.49 7.00
N LYS A 99 6.61 2.39 7.87
CA LYS A 99 8.01 2.27 7.43
C LYS A 99 8.25 1.01 6.61
N LEU A 100 7.66 -0.10 7.04
CA LEU A 100 7.75 -1.38 6.34
C LEU A 100 7.10 -1.28 4.95
N LEU A 101 5.92 -0.67 4.88
CA LEU A 101 5.23 -0.43 3.60
C LEU A 101 6.01 0.48 2.65
N LYS A 102 6.62 1.55 3.15
CA LYS A 102 7.49 2.41 2.31
C LYS A 102 8.63 1.62 1.69
N ARG A 103 9.24 0.70 2.45
CA ARG A 103 10.30 -0.18 1.94
C ARG A 103 9.76 -1.11 0.85
N ALA A 104 8.61 -1.72 1.07
CA ALA A 104 7.96 -2.60 0.11
C ALA A 104 7.61 -1.85 -1.19
N LEU A 105 6.98 -0.68 -1.10
CA LEU A 105 6.60 0.12 -2.26
C LEU A 105 7.82 0.61 -3.05
N SER A 106 8.84 1.14 -2.35
CA SER A 106 10.08 1.56 -3.02
C SER A 106 10.76 0.38 -3.73
N GLY A 107 10.77 -0.80 -3.12
CA GLY A 107 11.30 -2.02 -3.74
C GLY A 107 10.48 -2.45 -4.96
N ALA A 108 9.15 -2.41 -4.88
CA ALA A 108 8.27 -2.75 -6.00
C ALA A 108 8.48 -1.82 -7.21
N VAL A 109 8.55 -0.51 -6.98
CA VAL A 109 8.85 0.47 -8.04
C VAL A 109 10.24 0.23 -8.63
N GLN A 110 11.24 -0.06 -7.80
CA GLN A 110 12.59 -0.38 -8.29
C GLN A 110 12.59 -1.69 -9.10
N ALA A 111 11.91 -2.73 -8.63
CA ALA A 111 11.81 -4.00 -9.34
C ALA A 111 11.23 -3.82 -10.74
N VAL A 112 10.11 -3.11 -10.87
CA VAL A 112 9.44 -2.84 -12.15
C VAL A 112 10.31 -1.95 -13.05
N SER A 113 10.85 -0.84 -12.52
CA SER A 113 11.60 0.13 -13.33
C SER A 113 12.95 -0.38 -13.83
N GLN A 114 13.52 -1.40 -13.19
CA GLN A 114 14.83 -1.97 -13.52
C GLN A 114 14.76 -3.42 -13.99
N ASP A 115 13.56 -3.99 -14.15
CA ASP A 115 13.32 -5.43 -14.39
C ASP A 115 14.16 -6.31 -13.44
N ASN A 116 14.15 -5.96 -12.14
CA ASN A 116 15.04 -6.57 -11.15
C ASN A 116 14.30 -7.62 -10.32
N ARG A 117 14.49 -8.90 -10.68
CA ARG A 117 13.86 -10.05 -10.04
C ARG A 117 14.33 -10.27 -8.59
N GLU A 118 15.57 -9.95 -8.26
CA GLU A 118 16.08 -10.09 -6.91
C GLU A 118 15.35 -9.12 -5.95
N VAL A 119 15.20 -7.86 -6.37
CA VAL A 119 14.44 -6.87 -5.61
C VAL A 119 12.95 -7.26 -5.54
N ALA A 120 12.39 -7.81 -6.62
CA ALA A 120 11.01 -8.31 -6.64
C ALA A 120 10.80 -9.42 -5.59
N SER A 121 11.69 -10.42 -5.55
CA SER A 121 11.66 -11.49 -4.54
C SER A 121 11.72 -10.93 -3.12
N MET A 122 12.61 -9.99 -2.85
CA MET A 122 12.70 -9.34 -1.54
C MET A 122 11.38 -8.69 -1.10
N VAL A 123 10.66 -8.04 -2.02
CA VAL A 123 9.34 -7.44 -1.73
C VAL A 123 8.29 -8.51 -1.45
N ILE A 124 8.29 -9.59 -2.21
CA ILE A 124 7.36 -10.71 -2.04
C ILE A 124 7.58 -11.39 -0.69
N ASP A 125 8.82 -11.60 -0.29
CA ASP A 125 9.22 -12.24 0.98
C ASP A 125 8.87 -11.40 2.21
N MET A 126 8.61 -10.10 2.05
CA MET A 126 8.10 -9.26 3.15
C MET A 126 6.70 -9.66 3.63
N LYS A 127 6.00 -10.58 2.95
CA LYS A 127 4.62 -11.01 3.27
C LYS A 127 4.48 -11.46 4.73
N ASP A 128 5.41 -12.27 5.22
CA ASP A 128 5.32 -12.81 6.57
C ASP A 128 5.57 -11.73 7.63
N GLU A 129 6.53 -10.83 7.39
CA GLU A 129 6.80 -9.67 8.26
C GLU A 129 5.59 -8.71 8.31
N ILE A 130 4.98 -8.41 7.16
CA ILE A 130 3.77 -7.59 7.05
C ILE A 130 2.59 -8.25 7.78
N THR A 131 2.39 -9.56 7.58
CA THR A 131 1.31 -10.31 8.22
C THR A 131 1.49 -10.36 9.74
N ALA A 132 2.69 -10.63 10.22
CA ALA A 132 3.02 -10.63 11.64
C ALA A 132 2.79 -9.24 12.29
N MET A 133 3.20 -8.18 11.61
CA MET A 133 2.98 -6.79 12.06
C MET A 133 1.48 -6.47 12.13
N ALA A 134 0.71 -6.82 11.10
CA ALA A 134 -0.74 -6.60 11.06
C ALA A 134 -1.47 -7.37 12.17
N ASN A 135 -1.11 -8.62 12.41
CA ASN A 135 -1.67 -9.44 13.48
C ASN A 135 -1.31 -8.85 14.86
N SER A 136 -0.07 -8.42 15.07
CA SER A 136 0.35 -7.76 16.31
C SER A 136 -0.43 -6.46 16.55
N ALA A 137 -0.66 -5.68 15.49
CA ALA A 137 -1.48 -4.48 15.54
C ALA A 137 -2.93 -4.80 15.93
N ALA A 138 -3.54 -5.83 15.32
CA ALA A 138 -4.90 -6.26 15.64
C ALA A 138 -5.05 -6.72 17.10
N VAL A 139 -4.09 -7.50 17.60
CA VAL A 139 -4.06 -7.92 19.02
C VAL A 139 -3.93 -6.72 19.96
N HIS A 140 -3.05 -5.78 19.64
CA HIS A 140 -2.89 -4.53 20.40
C HIS A 140 -4.20 -3.73 20.45
N GLN A 141 -4.90 -3.60 19.32
CA GLN A 141 -6.16 -2.88 19.23
C GLN A 141 -7.28 -3.60 20.01
N ALA A 142 -7.37 -4.92 19.89
CA ALA A 142 -8.37 -5.72 20.64
C ALA A 142 -8.18 -5.58 22.16
N ALA A 143 -6.93 -5.65 22.63
CA ALA A 143 -6.62 -5.47 24.05
C ALA A 143 -7.00 -4.07 24.57
N ARG A 144 -6.90 -3.04 23.73
CA ARG A 144 -7.28 -1.68 24.09
C ARG A 144 -8.78 -1.43 23.99
N LEU A 145 -9.52 -2.19 23.20
CA LEU A 145 -10.97 -2.02 23.04
C LEU A 145 -11.72 -2.22 24.39
N VAL A 146 -11.20 -3.04 25.27
CA VAL A 146 -11.77 -3.30 26.61
C VAL A 146 -11.35 -2.24 27.66
N ALA A 147 -10.50 -1.31 27.32
CA ALA A 147 -10.11 -0.23 28.24
C ALA A 147 -11.25 0.80 28.38
N GLU A 148 -11.51 1.24 29.62
CA GLU A 148 -12.49 2.30 29.92
C GLU A 148 -11.90 3.67 29.56
N GLU A 149 -11.80 3.97 28.25
CA GLU A 149 -11.33 5.27 27.75
C GLU A 149 -12.43 5.98 26.96
N PRO A 150 -12.57 7.31 27.06
CA PRO A 150 -13.49 8.07 26.22
C PRO A 150 -13.16 7.88 24.74
N ASN A 151 -14.17 7.83 23.88
CA ASN A 151 -14.01 7.67 22.42
C ASN A 151 -13.27 6.39 22.00
N ARG A 152 -13.25 5.35 22.83
CA ARG A 152 -12.50 4.12 22.52
C ARG A 152 -13.00 3.41 21.27
N ILE A 153 -14.32 3.33 21.06
CA ILE A 153 -14.91 2.71 19.86
C ILE A 153 -14.55 3.50 18.58
N PRO A 154 -14.75 4.82 18.51
CA PRO A 154 -14.28 5.62 17.37
C PRO A 154 -12.77 5.48 17.12
N ALA A 155 -11.96 5.48 18.14
CA ALA A 155 -10.51 5.30 18.02
C ALA A 155 -10.17 3.94 17.41
N TYR A 156 -10.76 2.86 17.92
CA TYR A 156 -10.60 1.53 17.39
C TYR A 156 -10.95 1.43 15.89
N THR A 157 -12.11 1.98 15.52
CA THR A 157 -12.58 1.96 14.13
C THR A 157 -11.60 2.64 13.18
N ILE A 158 -11.12 3.85 13.55
CA ILE A 158 -10.18 4.61 12.73
C ILE A 158 -8.81 3.91 12.67
N GLU A 159 -8.31 3.40 13.79
CA GLU A 159 -7.01 2.73 13.87
C GLU A 159 -6.99 1.43 13.05
N ILE A 160 -8.07 0.64 13.11
CA ILE A 160 -8.22 -0.58 12.29
C ILE A 160 -8.33 -0.23 10.81
N ASP A 161 -9.11 0.79 10.45
CA ASP A 161 -9.24 1.22 9.06
C ASP A 161 -7.88 1.61 8.47
N ILE A 162 -7.07 2.38 9.19
CA ILE A 162 -5.70 2.73 8.77
C ILE A 162 -4.85 1.48 8.54
N ILE A 163 -4.92 0.47 9.42
CA ILE A 163 -4.16 -0.78 9.29
C ILE A 163 -4.60 -1.54 8.04
N GLU A 164 -5.91 -1.68 7.81
CA GLU A 164 -6.45 -2.40 6.64
C GLU A 164 -6.08 -1.68 5.32
N LYS A 165 -6.12 -0.35 5.27
CA LYS A 165 -5.66 0.42 4.10
C LYS A 165 -4.16 0.21 3.86
N GLN A 166 -3.34 0.20 4.91
CA GLN A 166 -1.91 -0.10 4.81
C GLN A 166 -1.67 -1.52 4.27
N LYS A 167 -2.39 -2.54 4.73
CA LYS A 167 -2.32 -3.90 4.18
C LYS A 167 -2.65 -3.94 2.69
N ARG A 168 -3.66 -3.18 2.29
CA ARG A 168 -4.07 -3.10 0.88
C ARG A 168 -3.00 -2.44 0.01
N ILE A 169 -2.29 -1.44 0.50
CA ILE A 169 -1.12 -0.86 -0.19
C ILE A 169 -0.04 -1.94 -0.41
N TYR A 170 0.26 -2.77 0.60
CA TYR A 170 1.21 -3.87 0.42
C TYR A 170 0.73 -4.90 -0.61
N TYR A 171 -0.56 -5.21 -0.63
CA TYR A 171 -1.11 -6.11 -1.63
C TYR A 171 -0.78 -5.65 -3.05
N PHE A 172 -0.97 -4.38 -3.37
CA PHE A 172 -0.64 -3.82 -4.67
C PHE A 172 0.88 -3.77 -4.92
N ALA A 173 1.66 -3.32 -3.95
CA ALA A 173 3.13 -3.32 -4.06
C ALA A 173 3.69 -4.74 -4.33
N LYS A 174 3.16 -5.77 -3.65
CA LYS A 174 3.54 -7.17 -3.90
C LYS A 174 3.12 -7.63 -5.29
N ARG A 175 1.94 -7.22 -5.78
CA ARG A 175 1.46 -7.56 -7.12
C ARG A 175 2.34 -6.94 -8.21
N MET A 176 2.74 -5.67 -8.04
CA MET A 176 3.75 -5.03 -8.90
C MET A 176 5.08 -5.80 -8.91
N ALA A 177 5.57 -6.22 -7.75
CA ALA A 177 6.80 -7.02 -7.69
C ALA A 177 6.65 -8.36 -8.40
N LYS A 178 5.49 -9.02 -8.28
CA LYS A 178 5.21 -10.28 -8.97
C LYS A 178 5.22 -10.16 -10.48
N SER A 179 4.81 -9.02 -11.06
CA SER A 179 4.78 -8.85 -12.51
C SER A 179 6.16 -8.94 -13.18
N VAL A 180 7.24 -8.79 -12.41
CA VAL A 180 8.64 -8.94 -12.85
C VAL A 180 9.14 -10.40 -12.78
N MET A 181 8.39 -11.28 -12.07
CA MET A 181 8.78 -12.68 -11.90
C MET A 181 8.34 -13.52 -13.11
N PRO A 182 9.04 -14.63 -13.42
CA PRO A 182 8.62 -15.58 -14.45
C PRO A 182 7.22 -16.13 -14.17
N VAL A 183 6.44 -16.39 -15.21
CA VAL A 183 5.04 -16.86 -15.10
C VAL A 183 4.92 -18.13 -14.25
N ASP A 184 5.86 -19.07 -14.41
CA ASP A 184 5.86 -20.32 -13.64
C ASP A 184 6.01 -20.07 -12.13
N GLU A 185 6.85 -19.11 -11.74
CA GLU A 185 7.04 -18.71 -10.34
C GLU A 185 5.84 -17.93 -9.80
N GLN A 186 5.16 -17.13 -10.63
CA GLN A 186 3.94 -16.42 -10.22
C GLN A 186 2.83 -17.37 -9.79
N ILE A 187 2.66 -18.50 -10.52
CA ILE A 187 1.64 -19.51 -10.22
C ILE A 187 1.93 -20.19 -8.87
N GLU A 188 3.20 -20.50 -8.57
CA GLU A 188 3.59 -21.07 -7.27
C GLU A 188 3.33 -20.12 -6.11
N LEU A 189 3.60 -18.82 -6.31
CA LEU A 189 3.40 -17.77 -5.31
C LEU A 189 1.92 -17.49 -4.98
N ASP A 190 1.00 -17.84 -5.89
CA ASP A 190 -0.45 -17.68 -5.69
C ASP A 190 -1.13 -18.98 -5.18
N SER A 191 -0.42 -20.09 -5.19
CA SER A 191 -0.94 -21.35 -4.66
C SER A 191 -1.20 -21.22 -3.15
N PRO A 192 -2.37 -21.63 -2.63
CA PRO A 192 -2.60 -21.66 -1.20
C PRO A 192 -1.60 -22.63 -0.56
N VAL A 193 -0.91 -22.17 0.49
CA VAL A 193 -0.04 -23.03 1.29
C VAL A 193 -0.86 -24.27 1.69
N GLN A 194 -0.49 -25.46 1.17
CA GLN A 194 -1.06 -26.70 1.64
C GLN A 194 -0.66 -26.84 3.11
N VAL A 195 -1.59 -26.48 3.99
CA VAL A 195 -1.45 -26.80 5.41
C VAL A 195 -1.58 -28.32 5.49
N GLY A 196 -0.45 -29.00 5.61
CA GLY A 196 -0.41 -30.43 5.86
C GLY A 196 -1.19 -30.74 7.13
N VAL A 197 -2.14 -31.66 6.98
CA VAL A 197 -2.96 -32.26 8.05
C VAL A 197 -2.09 -33.09 8.97
#